data_72b31c4876345ffc633dcec195903eeb
#
_entry.id   72b31c4876345ffc633dcec195903eeb
#
_cell.length_a   1.000
_cell.length_b   1.000
_cell.length_c   1.000
_cell.angle_alpha   90.00
_cell.angle_beta   90.00
_cell.angle_gamma   90.00
#
_symmetry.space_group_name_H-M   'P 1'
#
loop_
_entity.id
_entity.type
_entity.pdbx_description
1 polymer ?
#
loop_
_entity_poly.entity_id
_entity_poly.type
_entity_poly.pdbx_seq_one_letter_code
_entity_poly.pdbx_strand_id
1 'polypeptide(L)'
;IKYLTFVMRADNHGEGGIVALTALVTPPSQAAAQRRIALVMAGLFGAALLYGDSMITPAISVLSAIEGLEVATPRFQPYVIPITIAILIALFSVQRRGTAGIGMLFGPVTLVWFITLAVLGVLGIAQHPSVMAAVNPLQGAAFFVRNGLAGFLVLGSVFLVVTGGEALYADMGHFGVRPIRLTWFVLVLPALVLNYFGQGAVILEDPATLEHPFFLMAPGWALYPLVGMATLATIIASQAVISGAFSLSQQAIQLGYLPRMKVEYTSSRKMGQVYLPGINWALMLACLGLVIGFRTSSNLAAAYGVAVTTDMAVTTVLFAVVATKRWGWSPRSIVMFLGVLLIVDLAFWGANLPKIRQGGWFPIVVAALIFTMMTTWKKGRELVAARLEVGSLPIELLVADI
;
A
#
# COMPACT_ATOMS: atom_id res chain seq x y z
N ILE A 1 3.20 12.87 -4.45
CA ILE A 1 3.03 13.60 -5.72
C ILE A 1 2.70 12.63 -6.86
N LYS A 2 3.51 11.59 -7.14
CA LYS A 2 3.34 10.64 -8.26
C LYS A 2 1.90 10.11 -8.37
N TYR A 3 1.41 9.41 -7.35
CA TYR A 3 0.08 8.79 -7.36
C TYR A 3 -1.03 9.84 -7.41
N LEU A 4 -1.03 10.78 -6.49
CA LEU A 4 -2.10 11.77 -6.32
C LEU A 4 -2.24 12.75 -7.50
N THR A 5 -1.12 13.12 -8.13
CA THR A 5 -1.14 14.12 -9.20
C THR A 5 -1.33 13.49 -10.58
N PHE A 6 -0.72 12.32 -10.80
CA PHE A 6 -0.64 11.72 -12.15
C PHE A 6 -1.37 10.38 -12.23
N VAL A 7 -1.01 9.39 -11.43
CA VAL A 7 -1.51 8.02 -11.56
C VAL A 7 -3.02 7.93 -11.36
N MET A 8 -3.58 8.67 -10.40
CA MET A 8 -5.04 8.74 -10.15
C MET A 8 -5.87 9.32 -11.30
N ARG A 9 -5.23 9.80 -12.37
CA ARG A 9 -5.95 10.19 -13.60
C ARG A 9 -6.24 8.98 -14.50
N ALA A 10 -5.53 7.88 -14.28
CA ALA A 10 -5.69 6.63 -15.02
C ALA A 10 -6.69 5.74 -14.30
N ASP A 11 -7.95 6.13 -14.32
CA ASP A 11 -9.06 5.34 -13.83
C ASP A 11 -9.68 4.46 -14.92
N ASN A 12 -10.23 3.34 -14.53
CA ASN A 12 -11.04 2.47 -15.36
C ASN A 12 -12.48 2.49 -14.85
N HIS A 13 -13.34 3.31 -15.45
CA HIS A 13 -14.73 3.54 -15.00
C HIS A 13 -14.86 3.97 -13.52
N GLY A 14 -13.93 4.82 -13.07
CA GLY A 14 -13.87 5.29 -11.68
C GLY A 14 -13.06 4.39 -10.76
N GLU A 15 -12.74 3.18 -11.15
CA GLU A 15 -11.91 2.25 -10.38
C GLU A 15 -10.42 2.52 -10.61
N GLY A 16 -9.64 2.49 -9.53
CA GLY A 16 -8.19 2.66 -9.56
C GLY A 16 -7.44 1.37 -9.22
N GLY A 17 -6.15 1.53 -8.94
CA GLY A 17 -5.27 0.42 -8.59
C GLY A 17 -4.57 -0.22 -9.78
N ILE A 18 -3.59 -1.08 -9.47
CA ILE A 18 -2.74 -1.71 -10.50
C ILE A 18 -3.51 -2.66 -11.42
N VAL A 19 -4.60 -3.28 -10.95
CA VAL A 19 -5.46 -4.15 -11.78
C VAL A 19 -6.23 -3.32 -12.79
N ALA A 20 -6.80 -2.18 -12.38
CA ALA A 20 -7.45 -1.24 -13.26
C ALA A 20 -6.46 -0.70 -14.32
N LEU A 21 -5.26 -0.33 -13.88
CA LEU A 21 -4.19 0.12 -14.78
C LEU A 21 -3.77 -0.97 -15.78
N THR A 22 -3.70 -2.23 -15.34
CA THR A 22 -3.42 -3.38 -16.21
C THR A 22 -4.54 -3.59 -17.25
N ALA A 23 -5.80 -3.44 -16.85
CA ALA A 23 -6.93 -3.49 -17.77
C ALA A 23 -6.87 -2.39 -18.84
N LEU A 24 -6.44 -1.17 -18.47
CA LEU A 24 -6.26 -0.05 -19.40
C LEU A 24 -5.17 -0.29 -20.45
N VAL A 25 -4.14 -1.07 -20.11
CA VAL A 25 -3.04 -1.44 -21.02
C VAL A 25 -3.42 -2.61 -21.91
N THR A 26 -4.38 -3.44 -21.49
CA THR A 26 -4.81 -4.64 -22.23
C THR A 26 -5.68 -4.22 -23.43
N PRO A 27 -5.29 -4.52 -24.67
CA PRO A 27 -6.08 -4.19 -25.84
C PRO A 27 -7.26 -5.16 -25.98
N PRO A 28 -8.37 -4.74 -26.64
CA PRO A 28 -9.56 -5.57 -26.83
C PRO A 28 -9.35 -6.76 -27.79
N SER A 29 -8.35 -6.73 -28.68
CA SER A 29 -8.08 -7.84 -29.60
C SER A 29 -7.01 -8.78 -29.08
N GLN A 30 -7.22 -10.10 -29.23
CA GLN A 30 -6.27 -11.13 -28.78
C GLN A 30 -4.88 -10.99 -29.42
N ALA A 31 -4.78 -10.68 -30.73
CA ALA A 31 -3.52 -10.49 -31.42
C ALA A 31 -2.70 -9.30 -30.90
N ALA A 32 -3.37 -8.21 -30.48
CA ALA A 32 -2.72 -7.07 -29.86
C ALA A 32 -2.39 -7.34 -28.38
N ALA A 33 -3.17 -8.19 -27.68
CA ALA A 33 -2.89 -8.64 -26.32
C ALA A 33 -1.60 -9.47 -26.24
N GLN A 34 -1.36 -10.36 -27.21
CA GLN A 34 -0.11 -11.13 -27.29
C GLN A 34 1.13 -10.22 -27.38
N ARG A 35 1.05 -9.10 -28.13
CA ARG A 35 2.17 -8.13 -28.22
C ARG A 35 2.45 -7.39 -26.91
N ARG A 36 1.53 -7.41 -25.96
CA ARG A 36 1.64 -6.73 -24.66
C ARG A 36 1.64 -7.68 -23.47
N ILE A 37 1.81 -8.97 -23.72
CA ILE A 37 1.75 -10.00 -22.68
C ILE A 37 2.71 -9.70 -21.51
N ALA A 38 3.90 -9.19 -21.79
CA ALA A 38 4.87 -8.83 -20.76
C ALA A 38 4.36 -7.72 -19.83
N LEU A 39 3.64 -6.71 -20.37
CA LEU A 39 3.06 -5.63 -19.57
C LEU A 39 1.89 -6.12 -18.71
N VAL A 40 1.05 -6.99 -19.28
CA VAL A 40 -0.05 -7.61 -18.54
C VAL A 40 0.50 -8.51 -17.43
N MET A 41 1.54 -9.31 -17.71
CA MET A 41 2.19 -10.14 -16.71
C MET A 41 2.85 -9.29 -15.62
N ALA A 42 3.52 -8.18 -15.98
CA ALA A 42 4.07 -7.26 -14.99
C ALA A 42 2.99 -6.66 -14.10
N GLY A 43 1.85 -6.23 -14.66
CA GLY A 43 0.72 -5.71 -13.89
C GLY A 43 0.08 -6.75 -12.97
N LEU A 44 -0.06 -8.00 -13.44
CA LEU A 44 -0.55 -9.11 -12.61
C LEU A 44 0.43 -9.45 -11.48
N PHE A 45 1.73 -9.38 -11.75
CA PHE A 45 2.75 -9.59 -10.71
C PHE A 45 2.71 -8.44 -9.68
N GLY A 46 2.55 -7.18 -10.11
CA GLY A 46 2.32 -6.07 -9.20
C GLY A 46 1.05 -6.24 -8.36
N ALA A 47 -0.06 -6.68 -8.97
CA ALA A 47 -1.28 -7.01 -8.23
C ALA A 47 -1.04 -8.11 -7.19
N ALA A 48 -0.23 -9.11 -7.52
CA ALA A 48 0.15 -10.17 -6.58
C ALA A 48 1.05 -9.65 -5.44
N LEU A 49 1.96 -8.69 -5.72
CA LEU A 49 2.74 -7.99 -4.68
C LEU A 49 1.87 -7.17 -3.73
N LEU A 50 0.80 -6.57 -4.24
CA LEU A 50 -0.14 -5.81 -3.42
C LEU A 50 -0.89 -6.69 -2.40
N TYR A 51 -1.13 -7.98 -2.70
CA TYR A 51 -1.60 -8.94 -1.68
C TYR A 51 -0.55 -9.16 -0.59
N GLY A 52 0.73 -9.25 -0.95
CA GLY A 52 1.83 -9.32 0.02
C GLY A 52 1.87 -8.09 0.93
N ASP A 53 1.69 -6.90 0.35
CA ASP A 53 1.55 -5.64 1.10
C ASP A 53 0.35 -5.68 2.04
N SER A 54 -0.80 -6.17 1.59
CA SER A 54 -2.02 -6.28 2.39
C SER A 54 -1.90 -7.25 3.58
N MET A 55 -0.91 -8.13 3.59
CA MET A 55 -0.55 -8.98 4.72
C MET A 55 0.43 -8.29 5.67
N ILE A 56 1.38 -7.51 5.14
CA ILE A 56 2.45 -6.89 5.92
C ILE A 56 1.95 -5.61 6.60
N THR A 57 1.21 -4.75 5.89
CA THR A 57 0.81 -3.43 6.36
C THR A 57 -0.03 -3.46 7.65
N PRO A 58 -1.06 -4.32 7.83
CA PRO A 58 -1.74 -4.44 9.11
C PRO A 58 -0.83 -4.95 10.24
N ALA A 59 0.04 -5.92 9.93
CA ALA A 59 0.96 -6.50 10.90
C ALA A 59 1.96 -5.46 11.41
N ILE A 60 2.66 -4.76 10.51
CA ILE A 60 3.67 -3.76 10.89
C ILE A 60 3.04 -2.54 11.57
N SER A 61 1.89 -2.08 11.10
CA SER A 61 1.25 -0.87 11.62
C SER A 61 0.76 -1.07 13.05
N VAL A 62 0.05 -2.16 13.33
CA VAL A 62 -0.44 -2.44 14.68
C VAL A 62 0.73 -2.75 15.61
N LEU A 63 1.70 -3.54 15.16
CA LEU A 63 2.87 -3.87 15.99
C LEU A 63 3.66 -2.63 16.39
N SER A 64 3.96 -1.72 15.44
CA SER A 64 4.71 -0.49 15.72
C SER A 64 3.98 0.46 16.67
N ALA A 65 2.64 0.51 16.62
CA ALA A 65 1.86 1.30 17.55
C ALA A 65 1.95 0.73 18.99
N ILE A 66 1.91 -0.59 19.13
CA ILE A 66 1.96 -1.27 20.44
C ILE A 66 3.38 -1.28 21.01
N GLU A 67 4.43 -1.29 20.16
CA GLU A 67 5.82 -1.07 20.60
C GLU A 67 6.00 0.24 21.37
N GLY A 68 5.15 1.26 21.12
CA GLY A 68 5.12 2.49 21.93
C GLY A 68 4.85 2.29 23.42
N LEU A 69 4.25 1.15 23.82
CA LEU A 69 4.08 0.81 25.24
C LEU A 69 5.41 0.50 25.93
N GLU A 70 6.40 -0.02 25.20
CA GLU A 70 7.74 -0.30 25.75
C GLU A 70 8.44 1.00 26.14
N VAL A 71 8.20 2.08 25.36
CA VAL A 71 8.73 3.42 25.66
C VAL A 71 8.15 3.96 26.96
N ALA A 72 6.86 3.66 27.24
CA ALA A 72 6.22 4.08 28.49
C ALA A 72 6.76 3.29 29.70
N THR A 73 6.93 1.98 29.55
CA THR A 73 7.54 1.13 30.56
C THR A 73 8.01 -0.21 29.95
N PRO A 74 9.26 -0.64 30.24
CA PRO A 74 9.79 -1.91 29.75
C PRO A 74 8.99 -3.15 30.20
N ARG A 75 8.14 -3.01 31.23
CA ARG A 75 7.27 -4.10 31.69
C ARG A 75 6.27 -4.58 30.64
N PHE A 76 5.95 -3.75 29.64
CA PHE A 76 5.03 -4.13 28.57
C PHE A 76 5.69 -4.94 27.45
N GLN A 77 7.01 -5.02 27.39
CA GLN A 77 7.73 -5.75 26.34
C GLN A 77 7.19 -7.17 26.07
N PRO A 78 6.97 -8.05 27.07
CA PRO A 78 6.44 -9.39 26.83
C PRO A 78 5.00 -9.41 26.32
N TYR A 79 4.26 -8.31 26.48
CA TYR A 79 2.86 -8.21 26.10
C TYR A 79 2.63 -7.59 24.70
N VAL A 80 3.64 -7.00 24.08
CA VAL A 80 3.53 -6.34 22.77
C VAL A 80 2.98 -7.30 21.72
N ILE A 81 3.58 -8.48 21.56
CA ILE A 81 3.12 -9.47 20.58
C ILE A 81 1.72 -10.01 20.92
N PRO A 82 1.39 -10.45 22.15
CA PRO A 82 0.04 -10.88 22.50
C PRO A 82 -1.04 -9.82 22.26
N ILE A 83 -0.76 -8.56 22.61
CA ILE A 83 -1.71 -7.45 22.39
C ILE A 83 -1.90 -7.21 20.89
N THR A 84 -0.82 -7.17 20.12
CA THR A 84 -0.88 -7.03 18.66
C THR A 84 -1.73 -8.13 18.01
N ILE A 85 -1.52 -9.39 18.41
CA ILE A 85 -2.30 -10.54 17.95
C ILE A 85 -3.78 -10.38 18.30
N ALA A 86 -4.09 -9.98 19.53
CA ALA A 86 -5.48 -9.77 19.96
C ALA A 86 -6.18 -8.68 19.15
N ILE A 87 -5.49 -7.57 18.88
CA ILE A 87 -6.01 -6.47 18.05
C ILE A 87 -6.25 -6.94 16.61
N LEU A 88 -5.30 -7.65 16.01
CA LEU A 88 -5.45 -8.18 14.65
C LEU A 88 -6.61 -9.17 14.55
N ILE A 89 -6.73 -10.11 15.49
CA ILE A 89 -7.88 -11.04 15.53
C ILE A 89 -9.20 -10.27 15.64
N ALA A 90 -9.29 -9.30 16.53
CA ALA A 90 -10.46 -8.45 16.68
C ALA A 90 -10.78 -7.69 15.38
N LEU A 91 -9.77 -7.08 14.75
CA LEU A 91 -9.89 -6.34 13.49
C LEU A 91 -10.47 -7.23 12.38
N PHE A 92 -9.88 -8.39 12.12
CA PHE A 92 -10.33 -9.31 11.07
C PHE A 92 -11.70 -9.95 11.38
N SER A 93 -12.03 -10.16 12.66
CA SER A 93 -13.33 -10.72 13.08
C SER A 93 -14.50 -9.76 12.85
N VAL A 94 -14.27 -8.45 12.94
CA VAL A 94 -15.28 -7.41 12.77
C VAL A 94 -15.54 -7.07 11.29
N GLN A 95 -14.64 -7.46 10.37
CA GLN A 95 -14.74 -7.12 8.93
C GLN A 95 -16.07 -7.46 8.29
N ARG A 96 -16.67 -8.60 8.66
CA ARG A 96 -17.97 -9.04 8.15
C ARG A 96 -19.13 -8.07 8.43
N ARG A 97 -19.04 -7.30 9.54
CA ARG A 97 -20.11 -6.36 9.92
C ARG A 97 -20.11 -5.10 9.05
N GLY A 98 -19.11 -4.97 8.17
CA GLY A 98 -18.91 -3.79 7.32
C GLY A 98 -18.40 -2.58 8.10
N THR A 99 -17.85 -1.63 7.36
CA THR A 99 -17.27 -0.40 7.93
C THR A 99 -18.27 0.75 8.05
N ALA A 100 -19.52 0.56 7.59
CA ALA A 100 -20.49 1.65 7.49
C ALA A 100 -20.86 2.31 8.85
N GLY A 101 -20.98 1.52 9.92
CA GLY A 101 -21.29 2.03 11.26
C GLY A 101 -20.08 2.64 11.98
N ILE A 102 -18.93 1.99 11.87
CA ILE A 102 -17.68 2.42 12.52
C ILE A 102 -16.98 3.50 11.70
N GLY A 103 -17.19 3.52 10.39
CA GLY A 103 -16.55 4.46 9.46
C GLY A 103 -16.88 5.93 9.74
N MET A 104 -17.99 6.25 10.39
CA MET A 104 -18.29 7.62 10.82
C MET A 104 -17.31 8.14 11.87
N LEU A 105 -16.72 7.25 12.68
CA LEU A 105 -15.70 7.62 13.67
C LEU A 105 -14.31 7.74 13.05
N PHE A 106 -14.06 7.11 11.90
CA PHE A 106 -12.74 7.11 11.27
C PHE A 106 -12.28 8.52 10.88
N GLY A 107 -13.18 9.32 10.31
CA GLY A 107 -12.86 10.70 9.92
C GLY A 107 -12.39 11.57 11.09
N PRO A 108 -13.18 11.73 12.14
CA PRO A 108 -12.78 12.48 13.33
C PRO A 108 -11.51 11.96 14.00
N VAL A 109 -11.38 10.63 14.19
CA VAL A 109 -10.17 10.04 14.78
C VAL A 109 -8.93 10.33 13.94
N THR A 110 -9.01 10.16 12.63
CA THR A 110 -7.91 10.42 11.71
C THR A 110 -7.56 11.91 11.67
N LEU A 111 -8.55 12.80 11.74
CA LEU A 111 -8.33 14.25 11.82
C LEU A 111 -7.56 14.62 13.09
N VAL A 112 -8.01 14.13 14.26
CA VAL A 112 -7.31 14.34 15.53
C VAL A 112 -5.89 13.78 15.48
N TRP A 113 -5.71 12.60 14.87
CA TRP A 113 -4.39 12.00 14.66
C TRP A 113 -3.46 12.92 13.88
N PHE A 114 -3.85 13.43 12.71
CA PHE A 114 -3.00 14.32 11.91
C PHE A 114 -2.75 15.66 12.60
N ILE A 115 -3.72 16.21 13.33
CA ILE A 115 -3.50 17.39 14.17
C ILE A 115 -2.46 17.10 15.26
N THR A 116 -2.55 15.95 15.94
CA THR A 116 -1.56 15.52 16.95
C THR A 116 -0.17 15.43 16.36
N LEU A 117 -0.03 14.80 15.16
CA LEU A 117 1.24 14.72 14.45
C LEU A 117 1.83 16.10 14.15
N ALA A 118 0.99 17.03 13.67
CA ALA A 118 1.41 18.38 13.34
C ALA A 118 1.84 19.15 14.60
N VAL A 119 1.08 19.06 15.68
CA VAL A 119 1.39 19.75 16.96
C VAL A 119 2.70 19.22 17.54
N LEU A 120 2.87 17.91 17.65
CA LEU A 120 4.12 17.32 18.13
C LEU A 120 5.30 17.74 17.25
N GLY A 121 5.10 17.72 15.91
CA GLY A 121 6.12 18.17 14.97
C GLY A 121 6.54 19.62 15.19
N VAL A 122 5.58 20.54 15.33
CA VAL A 122 5.86 21.96 15.60
C VAL A 122 6.59 22.14 16.93
N LEU A 123 6.16 21.44 17.98
CA LEU A 123 6.82 21.51 19.29
C LEU A 123 8.28 21.03 19.21
N GLY A 124 8.56 19.91 18.52
CA GLY A 124 9.92 19.45 18.32
C GLY A 124 10.78 20.44 17.52
N ILE A 125 10.25 20.98 16.42
CA ILE A 125 10.95 22.01 15.64
C ILE A 125 11.24 23.25 16.48
N ALA A 126 10.30 23.68 17.33
CA ALA A 126 10.47 24.85 18.18
C ALA A 126 11.60 24.68 19.22
N GLN A 127 11.81 23.44 19.69
CA GLN A 127 12.91 23.09 20.59
C GLN A 127 14.28 23.11 19.88
N HIS A 128 14.33 22.61 18.62
CA HIS A 128 15.56 22.53 17.83
C HIS A 128 15.34 23.06 16.39
N PRO A 129 15.26 24.39 16.20
CA PRO A 129 15.00 25.01 14.90
C PRO A 129 16.08 24.73 13.85
N SER A 130 17.29 24.30 14.25
CA SER A 130 18.39 23.93 13.34
C SER A 130 18.00 22.82 12.35
N VAL A 131 17.02 21.96 12.71
CA VAL A 131 16.48 20.92 11.81
C VAL A 131 15.94 21.51 10.49
N MET A 132 15.49 22.76 10.49
CA MET A 132 15.00 23.44 9.28
C MET A 132 16.06 23.62 8.20
N ALA A 133 17.36 23.46 8.52
CA ALA A 133 18.42 23.40 7.51
C ALA A 133 18.21 22.25 6.51
N ALA A 134 17.51 21.17 6.91
CA ALA A 134 17.18 20.06 6.04
C ALA A 134 16.17 20.39 4.91
N VAL A 135 15.50 21.55 4.97
CA VAL A 135 14.68 22.07 3.85
C VAL A 135 15.55 22.36 2.62
N ASN A 136 16.84 22.67 2.83
CA ASN A 136 17.76 22.93 1.74
C ASN A 136 18.14 21.61 1.03
N PRO A 137 17.75 21.39 -0.24
CA PRO A 137 18.03 20.14 -0.97
C PRO A 137 19.53 19.85 -1.14
N LEU A 138 20.39 20.87 -1.04
CA LEU A 138 21.83 20.72 -1.10
C LEU A 138 22.38 19.89 0.07
N GLN A 139 21.70 19.88 1.23
CA GLN A 139 22.08 19.01 2.36
C GLN A 139 21.88 17.54 2.00
N GLY A 140 20.78 17.20 1.32
CA GLY A 140 20.55 15.84 0.81
C GLY A 140 21.61 15.43 -0.23
N ALA A 141 21.93 16.32 -1.18
CA ALA A 141 22.98 16.07 -2.17
C ALA A 141 24.35 15.87 -1.49
N ALA A 142 24.69 16.72 -0.54
CA ALA A 142 25.93 16.62 0.23
C ALA A 142 26.00 15.31 1.03
N PHE A 143 24.86 14.85 1.59
CA PHE A 143 24.77 13.57 2.28
C PHE A 143 25.16 12.40 1.37
N PHE A 144 24.61 12.33 0.17
CA PHE A 144 24.95 11.26 -0.79
C PHE A 144 26.40 11.32 -1.25
N VAL A 145 26.93 12.52 -1.51
CA VAL A 145 28.33 12.69 -1.91
C VAL A 145 29.28 12.22 -0.79
N ARG A 146 28.97 12.54 0.47
CA ARG A 146 29.81 12.17 1.62
C ARG A 146 29.75 10.70 1.98
N ASN A 147 28.58 10.08 1.85
CA ASN A 147 28.34 8.72 2.33
C ASN A 147 28.33 7.66 1.22
N GLY A 148 28.36 8.05 -0.07
CA GLY A 148 28.44 7.14 -1.22
C GLY A 148 27.42 6.00 -1.15
N LEU A 149 27.88 4.75 -1.22
CA LEU A 149 27.01 3.57 -1.22
C LEU A 149 26.19 3.44 0.08
N ALA A 150 26.75 3.75 1.24
CA ALA A 150 26.02 3.71 2.51
C ALA A 150 24.86 4.70 2.50
N GLY A 151 25.07 5.93 1.99
CA GLY A 151 24.02 6.92 1.79
C GLY A 151 22.93 6.43 0.83
N PHE A 152 23.32 5.76 -0.27
CA PHE A 152 22.36 5.15 -1.20
C PHE A 152 21.50 4.09 -0.51
N LEU A 153 22.08 3.21 0.30
CA LEU A 153 21.34 2.15 0.98
C LEU A 153 20.34 2.68 2.03
N VAL A 154 20.58 3.88 2.59
CA VAL A 154 19.61 4.55 3.49
C VAL A 154 18.29 4.82 2.78
N LEU A 155 18.27 5.03 1.44
CA LEU A 155 17.03 5.14 0.67
C LEU A 155 16.09 3.95 0.87
N GLY A 156 16.64 2.77 1.14
CA GLY A 156 15.85 1.58 1.48
C GLY A 156 15.04 1.70 2.78
N SER A 157 15.34 2.69 3.63
CA SER A 157 14.52 3.01 4.82
C SER A 157 13.73 4.30 4.60
N VAL A 158 14.34 5.31 3.94
CA VAL A 158 13.68 6.58 3.60
C VAL A 158 12.43 6.36 2.75
N PHE A 159 12.42 5.34 1.89
CA PHE A 159 11.28 5.05 1.04
C PHE A 159 9.98 4.80 1.85
N LEU A 160 10.07 4.28 3.09
CA LEU A 160 8.92 4.01 3.95
C LEU A 160 8.05 5.25 4.21
N VAL A 161 8.66 6.45 4.26
CA VAL A 161 7.94 7.72 4.48
C VAL A 161 7.13 8.19 3.27
N VAL A 162 7.31 7.58 2.09
CA VAL A 162 6.61 7.94 0.84
C VAL A 162 5.68 6.85 0.33
N THR A 163 5.41 5.82 1.12
CA THR A 163 4.51 4.70 0.80
C THR A 163 3.03 5.03 1.01
N GLY A 164 2.15 4.10 0.64
CA GLY A 164 0.69 4.21 0.81
C GLY A 164 -0.05 4.89 -0.35
N GLY A 165 0.66 5.40 -1.35
CA GLY A 165 0.05 5.99 -2.54
C GLY A 165 -0.68 4.95 -3.39
N GLU A 166 -0.21 3.72 -3.39
CA GLU A 166 -0.81 2.56 -4.05
C GLU A 166 -2.19 2.24 -3.47
N ALA A 167 -2.29 2.20 -2.14
CA ALA A 167 -3.53 1.96 -1.44
C ALA A 167 -4.55 3.08 -1.73
N LEU A 168 -4.13 4.35 -1.69
CA LEU A 168 -4.97 5.49 -2.05
C LEU A 168 -5.47 5.41 -3.50
N TYR A 169 -4.65 4.90 -4.42
CA TYR A 169 -5.04 4.71 -5.80
C TYR A 169 -6.01 3.54 -5.96
N ALA A 170 -5.85 2.47 -5.21
CA ALA A 170 -6.79 1.34 -5.20
C ALA A 170 -8.17 1.73 -4.65
N ASP A 171 -8.20 2.55 -3.59
CA ASP A 171 -9.44 3.00 -2.94
C ASP A 171 -10.11 4.21 -3.62
N MET A 172 -9.55 4.70 -4.70
CA MET A 172 -10.06 5.87 -5.42
C MET A 172 -11.53 5.73 -5.84
N GLY A 173 -11.95 4.51 -6.21
CA GLY A 173 -13.33 4.22 -6.59
C GLY A 173 -14.35 4.45 -5.46
N HIS A 174 -13.92 4.33 -4.21
CA HIS A 174 -14.80 4.48 -3.04
C HIS A 174 -14.99 5.94 -2.61
N PHE A 175 -13.97 6.77 -2.73
CA PHE A 175 -13.93 8.13 -2.17
C PHE A 175 -13.92 9.23 -3.23
N GLY A 176 -13.52 8.92 -4.45
CA GLY A 176 -13.30 9.88 -5.52
C GLY A 176 -11.96 10.63 -5.39
N VAL A 177 -11.46 11.12 -6.52
CA VAL A 177 -10.13 11.76 -6.62
C VAL A 177 -10.05 13.10 -5.87
N ARG A 178 -11.11 13.93 -5.95
CA ARG A 178 -11.08 15.28 -5.38
C ARG A 178 -10.97 15.30 -3.87
N PRO A 179 -11.79 14.57 -3.08
CA PRO A 179 -11.64 14.51 -1.63
C PRO A 179 -10.28 13.99 -1.19
N ILE A 180 -9.77 12.92 -1.83
CA ILE A 180 -8.47 12.33 -1.52
C ILE A 180 -7.36 13.39 -1.70
N ARG A 181 -7.34 14.10 -2.83
CA ARG A 181 -6.34 15.12 -3.11
C ARG A 181 -6.42 16.29 -2.15
N LEU A 182 -7.63 16.80 -1.88
CA LEU A 182 -7.82 17.93 -0.98
C LEU A 182 -7.30 17.60 0.43
N THR A 183 -7.74 16.48 0.98
CA THR A 183 -7.33 16.04 2.33
C THR A 183 -5.82 15.81 2.39
N TRP A 184 -5.25 15.19 1.35
CA TRP A 184 -3.81 14.94 1.31
C TRP A 184 -2.98 16.24 1.32
N PHE A 185 -3.28 17.18 0.42
CA PHE A 185 -2.45 18.38 0.30
C PHE A 185 -2.69 19.40 1.41
N VAL A 186 -3.91 19.47 1.97
CA VAL A 186 -4.25 20.46 3.00
C VAL A 186 -3.94 19.98 4.41
N LEU A 187 -4.11 18.69 4.69
CA LEU A 187 -3.98 18.14 6.05
C LEU A 187 -2.84 17.14 6.17
N VAL A 188 -2.87 16.05 5.38
CA VAL A 188 -2.00 14.90 5.61
C VAL A 188 -0.53 15.23 5.34
N LEU A 189 -0.23 15.78 4.16
CA LEU A 189 1.15 16.12 3.78
C LEU A 189 1.79 17.14 4.73
N PRO A 190 1.14 18.28 5.07
CA PRO A 190 1.72 19.21 6.03
C PRO A 190 1.95 18.59 7.41
N ALA A 191 0.98 17.82 7.92
CA ALA A 191 1.10 17.15 9.22
C ALA A 191 2.26 16.16 9.26
N LEU A 192 2.42 15.34 8.22
CA LEU A 192 3.51 14.38 8.12
C LEU A 192 4.87 15.08 8.02
N VAL A 193 4.99 16.11 7.18
CA VAL A 193 6.25 16.85 7.02
C VAL A 193 6.65 17.50 8.34
N LEU A 194 5.74 18.17 9.02
CA LEU A 194 6.01 18.75 10.35
C LEU A 194 6.45 17.68 11.34
N ASN A 195 5.78 16.53 11.35
CA ASN A 195 6.13 15.44 12.26
C ASN A 195 7.53 14.87 11.97
N TYR A 196 7.90 14.67 10.71
CA TYR A 196 9.24 14.18 10.35
C TYR A 196 10.34 15.16 10.73
N PHE A 197 10.12 16.45 10.54
CA PHE A 197 11.04 17.49 11.03
C PHE A 197 11.13 17.49 12.56
N GLY A 198 9.99 17.34 13.25
CA GLY A 198 9.95 17.24 14.72
C GLY A 198 10.75 16.05 15.23
N GLN A 199 10.59 14.86 14.63
CA GLN A 199 11.40 13.67 14.98
C GLN A 199 12.89 13.93 14.72
N GLY A 200 13.23 14.55 13.59
CA GLY A 200 14.60 14.93 13.29
C GLY A 200 15.17 15.91 14.31
N ALA A 201 14.38 16.84 14.80
CA ALA A 201 14.76 17.81 15.84
C ALA A 201 15.13 17.09 17.17
N VAL A 202 14.27 16.18 17.61
CA VAL A 202 14.49 15.40 18.86
C VAL A 202 15.75 14.53 18.75
N ILE A 203 16.00 13.89 17.60
CA ILE A 203 17.22 13.11 17.36
C ILE A 203 18.47 14.00 17.36
N LEU A 204 18.39 15.24 16.86
CA LEU A 204 19.51 16.19 16.89
C LEU A 204 19.82 16.66 18.31
N GLU A 205 18.80 16.74 19.17
CA GLU A 205 18.96 17.10 20.59
C GLU A 205 19.61 15.95 21.39
N ASP A 206 19.03 14.76 21.27
CA ASP A 206 19.53 13.56 21.97
C ASP A 206 19.55 12.34 21.03
N PRO A 207 20.73 11.91 20.56
CA PRO A 207 20.87 10.72 19.72
C PRO A 207 20.37 9.43 20.36
N ALA A 208 20.20 9.36 21.69
CA ALA A 208 19.64 8.18 22.36
C ALA A 208 18.15 7.97 22.02
N THR A 209 17.48 8.99 21.49
CA THR A 209 16.08 8.92 21.05
C THR A 209 15.89 8.22 19.71
N LEU A 210 16.95 7.79 19.03
CA LEU A 210 16.94 7.23 17.67
C LEU A 210 16.04 5.99 17.52
N GLU A 211 15.88 5.19 18.57
CA GLU A 211 15.05 3.96 18.50
C GLU A 211 13.55 4.27 18.42
N HIS A 212 13.08 5.29 19.16
CA HIS A 212 11.66 5.63 19.26
C HIS A 212 11.39 7.14 19.21
N PRO A 213 11.89 7.88 18.19
CA PRO A 213 11.83 9.34 18.18
C PRO A 213 10.39 9.87 18.21
N PHE A 214 9.45 9.18 17.57
CA PHE A 214 8.05 9.59 17.51
C PHE A 214 7.40 9.66 18.91
N PHE A 215 7.53 8.60 19.70
CA PHE A 215 6.91 8.56 21.02
C PHE A 215 7.63 9.48 22.02
N LEU A 216 8.94 9.66 21.86
CA LEU A 216 9.75 10.53 22.71
C LEU A 216 9.55 12.04 22.45
N MET A 217 8.88 12.42 21.32
CA MET A 217 8.41 13.81 21.15
C MET A 217 7.30 14.19 22.14
N ALA A 218 6.57 13.21 22.68
CA ALA A 218 5.46 13.49 23.56
C ALA A 218 5.94 13.71 25.00
N PRO A 219 5.34 14.67 25.74
CA PRO A 219 5.60 14.77 27.18
C PRO A 219 5.11 13.50 27.89
N GLY A 220 5.76 13.12 28.98
CA GLY A 220 5.53 11.83 29.67
C GLY A 220 4.06 11.54 30.00
N TRP A 221 3.25 12.56 30.36
CA TRP A 221 1.82 12.41 30.63
C TRP A 221 0.98 12.07 29.38
N ALA A 222 1.47 12.49 28.18
CA ALA A 222 0.76 12.28 26.92
C ALA A 222 1.11 10.95 26.22
N LEU A 223 2.09 10.21 26.71
CA LEU A 223 2.61 9.03 26.05
C LEU A 223 1.56 7.92 25.92
N TYR A 224 0.82 7.58 26.98
CA TYR A 224 -0.26 6.59 26.91
C TYR A 224 -1.41 7.03 26.00
N PRO A 225 -1.95 8.27 26.09
CA PRO A 225 -2.89 8.77 25.11
C PRO A 225 -2.39 8.71 23.66
N LEU A 226 -1.10 9.01 23.43
CA LEU A 226 -0.49 8.96 22.11
C LEU A 226 -0.44 7.52 21.58
N VAL A 227 -0.04 6.55 22.39
CA VAL A 227 -0.06 5.11 22.00
C VAL A 227 -1.48 4.65 21.69
N GLY A 228 -2.47 5.04 22.51
CA GLY A 228 -3.87 4.75 22.24
C GLY A 228 -4.35 5.34 20.92
N MET A 229 -4.00 6.59 20.64
CA MET A 229 -4.35 7.28 19.39
C MET A 229 -3.63 6.63 18.19
N ALA A 230 -2.35 6.30 18.31
CA ALA A 230 -1.57 5.58 17.30
C ALA A 230 -2.21 4.22 16.98
N THR A 231 -2.61 3.48 18.02
CA THR A 231 -3.30 2.19 17.85
C THR A 231 -4.61 2.35 17.09
N LEU A 232 -5.44 3.33 17.43
CA LEU A 232 -6.67 3.61 16.68
C LEU A 232 -6.38 4.00 15.23
N ALA A 233 -5.39 4.85 14.99
CA ALA A 233 -4.99 5.26 13.64
C ALA A 233 -4.51 4.06 12.81
N THR A 234 -3.72 3.16 13.40
CA THR A 234 -3.22 1.95 12.70
C THR A 234 -4.32 0.92 12.44
N ILE A 235 -5.31 0.79 13.31
CA ILE A 235 -6.52 -0.01 13.09
C ILE A 235 -7.28 0.54 11.87
N ILE A 236 -7.47 1.85 11.79
CA ILE A 236 -8.15 2.50 10.65
C ILE A 236 -7.35 2.30 9.36
N ALA A 237 -6.03 2.50 9.38
CA ALA A 237 -5.16 2.28 8.24
C ALA A 237 -5.19 0.82 7.77
N SER A 238 -5.11 -0.13 8.70
CA SER A 238 -5.21 -1.55 8.41
C SER A 238 -6.56 -1.92 7.79
N GLN A 239 -7.65 -1.32 8.27
CA GLN A 239 -8.98 -1.48 7.70
C GLN A 239 -9.04 -1.06 6.22
N ALA A 240 -8.44 0.08 5.88
CA ALA A 240 -8.40 0.56 4.50
C ALA A 240 -7.65 -0.42 3.58
N VAL A 241 -6.47 -0.91 4.01
CA VAL A 241 -5.67 -1.86 3.24
C VAL A 241 -6.39 -3.21 3.05
N ILE A 242 -7.05 -3.73 4.09
CA ILE A 242 -7.84 -4.98 4.01
C ILE A 242 -9.01 -4.80 3.03
N SER A 243 -9.72 -3.67 3.09
CA SER A 243 -10.79 -3.35 2.13
C SER A 243 -10.27 -3.23 0.71
N GLY A 244 -9.10 -2.63 0.52
CA GLY A 244 -8.39 -2.56 -0.76
C GLY A 244 -8.08 -3.95 -1.33
N ALA A 245 -7.65 -4.90 -0.49
CA ALA A 245 -7.43 -6.29 -0.90
C ALA A 245 -8.71 -6.99 -1.34
N PHE A 246 -9.84 -6.71 -0.70
CA PHE A 246 -11.15 -7.24 -1.15
C PHE A 246 -11.55 -6.66 -2.51
N SER A 247 -11.41 -5.36 -2.72
CA SER A 247 -11.68 -4.70 -3.99
C SER A 247 -10.79 -5.22 -5.11
N LEU A 248 -9.49 -5.38 -4.84
CA LEU A 248 -8.53 -5.99 -5.75
C LEU A 248 -8.97 -7.42 -6.14
N SER A 249 -9.40 -8.23 -5.15
CA SER A 249 -9.86 -9.59 -5.37
C SER A 249 -11.13 -9.63 -6.22
N GLN A 250 -12.07 -8.73 -5.98
CA GLN A 250 -13.29 -8.59 -6.78
C GLN A 250 -12.98 -8.24 -8.24
N GLN A 251 -12.09 -7.27 -8.47
CA GLN A 251 -11.63 -6.91 -9.81
C GLN A 251 -10.94 -8.10 -10.50
N ALA A 252 -10.08 -8.83 -9.78
CA ALA A 252 -9.41 -10.02 -10.31
C ALA A 252 -10.40 -11.15 -10.67
N ILE A 253 -11.48 -11.34 -9.89
CA ILE A 253 -12.56 -12.28 -10.20
C ILE A 253 -13.31 -11.83 -11.47
N GLN A 254 -13.67 -10.56 -11.57
CA GLN A 254 -14.38 -10.01 -12.73
C GLN A 254 -13.58 -10.15 -14.02
N LEU A 255 -12.27 -9.91 -13.96
CA LEU A 255 -11.35 -10.08 -15.08
C LEU A 255 -10.98 -11.56 -15.35
N GLY A 256 -11.46 -12.48 -14.51
CA GLY A 256 -11.26 -13.92 -14.67
C GLY A 256 -9.88 -14.43 -14.26
N TYR A 257 -9.15 -13.71 -13.46
CA TYR A 257 -7.86 -14.12 -12.90
C TYR A 257 -7.99 -14.92 -11.59
N LEU A 258 -9.12 -14.81 -10.91
CA LEU A 258 -9.43 -15.60 -9.71
C LEU A 258 -10.72 -16.42 -9.92
N PRO A 259 -10.88 -17.53 -9.19
CA PRO A 259 -12.11 -18.31 -9.17
C PRO A 259 -13.26 -17.47 -8.61
N ARG A 260 -14.49 -17.83 -8.96
CA ARG A 260 -15.68 -17.24 -8.33
C ARG A 260 -15.70 -17.63 -6.85
N MET A 261 -15.55 -16.65 -5.99
CA MET A 261 -15.63 -16.79 -4.53
C MET A 261 -16.93 -16.15 -4.03
N LYS A 262 -17.34 -16.54 -2.83
CA LYS A 262 -18.48 -15.89 -2.17
C LYS A 262 -18.11 -14.44 -1.87
N VAL A 263 -18.86 -13.50 -2.46
CA VAL A 263 -18.76 -12.06 -2.22
C VAL A 263 -19.99 -11.65 -1.43
N GLU A 264 -19.79 -11.08 -0.26
CA GLU A 264 -20.84 -10.51 0.57
C GLU A 264 -20.78 -8.98 0.45
N TYR A 265 -21.89 -8.34 0.10
CA TYR A 265 -21.97 -6.87 0.05
C TYR A 265 -22.33 -6.35 1.44
N THR A 266 -21.44 -5.54 2.03
CA THR A 266 -21.60 -5.03 3.40
C THR A 266 -22.37 -3.72 3.48
N SER A 267 -22.69 -3.08 2.34
CA SER A 267 -23.48 -1.86 2.28
C SER A 267 -24.46 -1.89 1.11
N SER A 268 -25.73 -1.58 1.38
CA SER A 268 -26.75 -1.37 0.34
C SER A 268 -26.69 0.03 -0.30
N ARG A 269 -25.99 0.98 0.32
CA ARG A 269 -25.95 2.40 -0.09
C ARG A 269 -24.65 2.79 -0.81
N LYS A 270 -23.56 2.06 -0.61
CA LYS A 270 -22.27 2.33 -1.25
C LYS A 270 -21.89 1.14 -2.10
N MET A 271 -21.90 1.33 -3.43
CA MET A 271 -21.34 0.35 -4.37
C MET A 271 -19.84 0.17 -4.06
N GLY A 272 -19.37 -1.08 -4.06
CA GLY A 272 -17.95 -1.39 -3.90
C GLY A 272 -17.53 -1.85 -2.50
N GLN A 273 -18.35 -1.70 -1.45
CA GLN A 273 -18.01 -2.29 -0.15
C GLN A 273 -18.31 -3.78 -0.13
N VAL A 274 -17.28 -4.57 -0.35
CA VAL A 274 -17.35 -6.03 -0.43
C VAL A 274 -16.57 -6.68 0.71
N TYR A 275 -17.03 -7.86 1.09
CA TYR A 275 -16.35 -8.74 2.04
C TYR A 275 -16.17 -10.13 1.39
N LEU A 276 -14.95 -10.62 1.41
CA LEU A 276 -14.60 -11.94 0.91
C LEU A 276 -14.07 -12.80 2.07
N PRO A 277 -14.90 -13.71 2.62
CA PRO A 277 -14.53 -14.51 3.80
C PRO A 277 -13.21 -15.26 3.66
N GLY A 278 -12.99 -15.92 2.50
CA GLY A 278 -11.77 -16.69 2.25
C GLY A 278 -10.51 -15.82 2.28
N ILE A 279 -10.57 -14.64 1.63
CA ILE A 279 -9.44 -13.70 1.62
C ILE A 279 -9.21 -13.11 3.02
N ASN A 280 -10.28 -12.75 3.75
CA ASN A 280 -10.18 -12.21 5.10
C ASN A 280 -9.42 -13.15 6.04
N TRP A 281 -9.80 -14.41 6.09
CA TRP A 281 -9.16 -15.40 6.97
C TRP A 281 -7.73 -15.73 6.52
N ALA A 282 -7.48 -15.77 5.22
CA ALA A 282 -6.13 -15.98 4.69
C ALA A 282 -5.20 -14.81 5.06
N LEU A 283 -5.66 -13.55 4.90
CA LEU A 283 -4.92 -12.35 5.32
C LEU A 283 -4.68 -12.36 6.82
N MET A 284 -5.69 -12.70 7.64
CA MET A 284 -5.52 -12.79 9.10
C MET A 284 -4.42 -13.78 9.47
N LEU A 285 -4.46 -15.00 8.96
CA LEU A 285 -3.46 -16.02 9.26
C LEU A 285 -2.06 -15.58 8.83
N ALA A 286 -1.95 -14.93 7.67
CA ALA A 286 -0.68 -14.40 7.19
C ALA A 286 -0.17 -13.26 8.10
N CYS A 287 -1.03 -12.30 8.49
CA CYS A 287 -0.66 -11.23 9.42
C CYS A 287 -0.19 -11.77 10.77
N LEU A 288 -0.89 -12.76 11.33
CA LEU A 288 -0.50 -13.38 12.60
C LEU A 288 0.83 -14.12 12.47
N GLY A 289 1.02 -14.88 11.38
CA GLY A 289 2.28 -15.54 11.07
C GLY A 289 3.45 -14.57 10.96
N LEU A 290 3.22 -13.40 10.33
CA LEU A 290 4.22 -12.33 10.20
C LEU A 290 4.60 -11.74 11.55
N VAL A 291 3.62 -11.42 12.40
CA VAL A 291 3.88 -10.87 13.75
C VAL A 291 4.69 -11.87 14.59
N ILE A 292 4.33 -13.15 14.57
CA ILE A 292 5.03 -14.19 15.32
C ILE A 292 6.44 -14.46 14.75
N GLY A 293 6.58 -14.43 13.42
CA GLY A 293 7.85 -14.73 12.74
C GLY A 293 8.86 -13.59 12.85
N PHE A 294 8.45 -12.35 12.62
CA PHE A 294 9.35 -11.20 12.59
C PHE A 294 9.51 -10.49 13.93
N ARG A 295 8.53 -10.54 14.79
CA ARG A 295 8.51 -10.06 16.19
C ARG A 295 8.69 -8.55 16.39
N THR A 296 9.29 -7.83 15.47
CA THR A 296 9.51 -6.37 15.55
C THR A 296 9.04 -5.68 14.27
N SER A 297 8.55 -4.45 14.40
CA SER A 297 8.15 -3.63 13.26
C SER A 297 9.32 -3.33 12.32
N SER A 298 10.52 -3.15 12.86
CA SER A 298 11.75 -2.92 12.11
C SER A 298 12.09 -4.09 11.17
N ASN A 299 11.91 -5.34 11.61
CA ASN A 299 12.12 -6.52 10.79
C ASN A 299 11.04 -6.62 9.67
N LEU A 300 9.78 -6.30 10.00
CA LEU A 300 8.69 -6.25 9.01
C LEU A 300 8.92 -5.16 7.97
N ALA A 301 9.52 -4.02 8.35
CA ALA A 301 9.87 -2.95 7.43
C ALA A 301 10.84 -3.39 6.33
N ALA A 302 11.75 -4.33 6.63
CA ALA A 302 12.66 -4.91 5.64
C ALA A 302 11.89 -5.75 4.58
N ALA A 303 10.87 -6.51 5.01
CA ALA A 303 10.00 -7.28 4.12
C ALA A 303 9.15 -6.36 3.23
N TYR A 304 8.61 -5.30 3.80
CA TYR A 304 7.74 -4.33 3.12
C TYR A 304 8.42 -3.65 1.92
N GLY A 305 9.68 -3.24 2.09
CA GLY A 305 10.39 -2.40 1.13
C GLY A 305 10.48 -2.96 -0.29
N VAL A 306 10.78 -4.24 -0.41
CA VAL A 306 10.97 -4.88 -1.74
C VAL A 306 9.66 -4.97 -2.52
N ALA A 307 8.55 -5.30 -1.84
CA ALA A 307 7.24 -5.45 -2.47
C ALA A 307 6.76 -4.13 -3.06
N VAL A 308 6.72 -3.09 -2.24
CA VAL A 308 6.15 -1.80 -2.63
C VAL A 308 7.01 -1.07 -3.65
N THR A 309 8.34 -1.11 -3.53
CA THR A 309 9.21 -0.47 -4.53
C THR A 309 9.14 -1.17 -5.89
N THR A 310 8.93 -2.49 -5.93
CA THR A 310 8.68 -3.21 -7.18
C THR A 310 7.34 -2.80 -7.79
N ASP A 311 6.27 -2.72 -6.98
CA ASP A 311 4.96 -2.27 -7.45
C ASP A 311 5.01 -0.82 -7.97
N MET A 312 5.72 0.07 -7.29
CA MET A 312 5.93 1.46 -7.73
C MET A 312 6.58 1.54 -9.12
N ALA A 313 7.60 0.74 -9.38
CA ALA A 313 8.28 0.71 -10.67
C ALA A 313 7.35 0.15 -11.77
N VAL A 314 6.64 -0.95 -11.50
CA VAL A 314 5.65 -1.53 -12.41
C VAL A 314 4.55 -0.52 -12.74
N THR A 315 3.99 0.14 -11.73
CA THR A 315 2.96 1.17 -11.89
C THR A 315 3.45 2.31 -12.79
N THR A 316 4.70 2.79 -12.64
CA THR A 316 5.26 3.85 -13.50
C THR A 316 5.35 3.39 -14.95
N VAL A 317 5.80 2.16 -15.21
CA VAL A 317 5.89 1.61 -16.56
C VAL A 317 4.50 1.46 -17.20
N LEU A 318 3.53 0.90 -16.48
CA LEU A 318 2.16 0.76 -16.98
C LEU A 318 1.52 2.12 -17.24
N PHE A 319 1.72 3.07 -16.33
CA PHE A 319 1.23 4.45 -16.50
C PHE A 319 1.83 5.13 -17.73
N ALA A 320 3.12 4.92 -18.02
CA ALA A 320 3.76 5.43 -19.24
C ALA A 320 3.04 4.95 -20.50
N VAL A 321 2.64 3.67 -20.53
CA VAL A 321 1.89 3.09 -21.67
C VAL A 321 0.50 3.70 -21.78
N VAL A 322 -0.21 3.90 -20.66
CA VAL A 322 -1.53 4.56 -20.65
C VAL A 322 -1.41 6.01 -21.11
N ALA A 323 -0.45 6.77 -20.59
CA ALA A 323 -0.21 8.15 -20.98
C ALA A 323 0.08 8.31 -22.47
N THR A 324 0.85 7.38 -23.05
CA THR A 324 1.11 7.35 -24.50
C THR A 324 -0.15 7.03 -25.29
N LYS A 325 -0.87 5.98 -24.90
CA LYS A 325 -1.92 5.39 -25.73
C LYS A 325 -3.27 6.09 -25.60
N ARG A 326 -3.64 6.52 -24.38
CA ARG A 326 -4.92 7.19 -24.11
C ARG A 326 -4.85 8.70 -24.17
N TRP A 327 -3.74 9.29 -23.73
CA TRP A 327 -3.63 10.76 -23.63
C TRP A 327 -2.72 11.37 -24.68
N GLY A 328 -2.11 10.56 -25.56
CA GLY A 328 -1.29 11.04 -26.66
C GLY A 328 -0.03 11.81 -26.22
N TRP A 329 0.52 11.50 -25.03
CA TRP A 329 1.74 12.14 -24.59
C TRP A 329 2.87 11.85 -25.55
N SER A 330 3.64 12.89 -25.89
CA SER A 330 4.79 12.73 -26.78
C SER A 330 5.87 11.86 -26.11
N PRO A 331 6.65 11.10 -26.89
CA PRO A 331 7.79 10.32 -26.35
C PRO A 331 8.75 11.18 -25.52
N ARG A 332 8.99 12.43 -25.93
CA ARG A 332 9.84 13.37 -25.19
C ARG A 332 9.26 13.69 -23.81
N SER A 333 7.97 13.98 -23.70
CA SER A 333 7.29 14.26 -22.43
C SER A 333 7.34 13.04 -21.51
N ILE A 334 7.21 11.84 -22.05
CA ILE A 334 7.29 10.60 -21.30
C ILE A 334 8.69 10.39 -20.75
N VAL A 335 9.72 10.48 -21.57
CA VAL A 335 11.10 10.29 -21.14
C VAL A 335 11.49 11.36 -20.10
N MET A 336 11.13 12.61 -20.33
CA MET A 336 11.49 13.72 -19.44
C MET A 336 10.80 13.61 -18.09
N PHE A 337 9.51 13.24 -18.06
CA PHE A 337 8.73 13.24 -16.83
C PHE A 337 8.68 11.87 -16.14
N LEU A 338 8.26 10.82 -16.87
CA LEU A 338 8.17 9.47 -16.31
C LEU A 338 9.54 8.81 -16.17
N GLY A 339 10.54 9.22 -16.96
CA GLY A 339 11.93 8.80 -16.79
C GLY A 339 12.50 9.24 -15.45
N VAL A 340 12.23 10.47 -15.02
CA VAL A 340 12.66 10.96 -13.68
C VAL A 340 11.97 10.16 -12.57
N LEU A 341 10.66 9.91 -12.69
CA LEU A 341 9.94 9.11 -11.71
C LEU A 341 10.48 7.68 -11.64
N LEU A 342 10.76 7.08 -12.77
CA LEU A 342 11.32 5.72 -12.86
C LEU A 342 12.73 5.64 -12.25
N ILE A 343 13.57 6.66 -12.46
CA ILE A 343 14.89 6.73 -11.81
C ILE A 343 14.75 6.72 -10.29
N VAL A 344 13.81 7.50 -9.74
CA VAL A 344 13.54 7.52 -8.29
C VAL A 344 13.01 6.17 -7.81
N ASP A 345 12.06 5.57 -8.53
CA ASP A 345 11.51 4.24 -8.19
C ASP A 345 12.61 3.17 -8.21
N LEU A 346 13.49 3.18 -9.23
CA LEU A 346 14.61 2.24 -9.34
C LEU A 346 15.69 2.48 -8.29
N ALA A 347 15.92 3.74 -7.87
CA ALA A 347 16.83 4.04 -6.77
C ALA A 347 16.32 3.45 -5.45
N PHE A 348 15.02 3.62 -5.12
CA PHE A 348 14.40 2.99 -3.97
C PHE A 348 14.41 1.46 -4.07
N TRP A 349 14.10 0.91 -5.24
CA TRP A 349 14.14 -0.53 -5.48
C TRP A 349 15.55 -1.09 -5.29
N GLY A 350 16.55 -0.48 -5.89
CA GLY A 350 17.96 -0.89 -5.76
C GLY A 350 18.46 -0.84 -4.31
N ALA A 351 18.06 0.20 -3.55
CA ALA A 351 18.42 0.34 -2.14
C ALA A 351 17.73 -0.72 -1.23
N ASN A 352 16.60 -1.29 -1.67
CA ASN A 352 15.89 -2.36 -0.95
C ASN A 352 16.36 -3.78 -1.32
N LEU A 353 17.12 -3.98 -2.44
CA LEU A 353 17.60 -5.31 -2.85
C LEU A 353 18.35 -6.07 -1.75
N PRO A 354 19.28 -5.45 -0.97
CA PRO A 354 19.97 -6.17 0.11
C PRO A 354 19.02 -6.70 1.18
N LYS A 355 17.86 -6.06 1.38
CA LYS A 355 16.86 -6.46 2.37
C LYS A 355 16.09 -7.73 1.99
N ILE A 356 16.24 -8.24 0.75
CA ILE A 356 15.67 -9.53 0.35
C ILE A 356 16.09 -10.63 1.33
N ARG A 357 17.36 -10.65 1.74
CA ARG A 357 17.87 -11.63 2.73
C ARG A 357 17.35 -11.43 4.14
N GLN A 358 16.92 -10.20 4.48
CA GLN A 358 16.46 -9.81 5.82
C GLN A 358 14.93 -9.96 6.00
N GLY A 359 14.23 -10.54 5.02
CA GLY A 359 12.78 -10.73 5.06
C GLY A 359 12.05 -10.33 3.78
N GLY A 360 12.67 -9.53 2.89
CA GLY A 360 12.10 -9.13 1.60
C GLY A 360 11.80 -10.28 0.63
N TRP A 361 12.33 -11.48 0.89
CA TRP A 361 11.98 -12.69 0.14
C TRP A 361 10.52 -13.11 0.33
N PHE A 362 9.93 -12.86 1.52
CA PHE A 362 8.58 -13.30 1.85
C PHE A 362 7.52 -12.77 0.87
N PRO A 363 7.37 -11.45 0.66
CA PRO A 363 6.37 -10.92 -0.26
C PRO A 363 6.62 -11.35 -1.72
N ILE A 364 7.88 -11.59 -2.10
CA ILE A 364 8.21 -12.10 -3.44
C ILE A 364 7.67 -13.54 -3.62
N VAL A 365 7.86 -14.40 -2.62
CA VAL A 365 7.34 -15.78 -2.64
C VAL A 365 5.82 -15.77 -2.66
N VAL A 366 5.17 -14.97 -1.80
CA VAL A 366 3.71 -14.82 -1.80
C VAL A 366 3.21 -14.32 -3.16
N ALA A 367 3.85 -13.30 -3.71
CA ALA A 367 3.50 -12.78 -5.03
C ALA A 367 3.69 -13.82 -6.13
N ALA A 368 4.77 -14.59 -6.12
CA ALA A 368 5.00 -15.65 -7.09
C ALA A 368 3.93 -16.76 -7.01
N LEU A 369 3.50 -17.14 -5.82
CA LEU A 369 2.42 -18.11 -5.61
C LEU A 369 1.09 -17.59 -6.13
N ILE A 370 0.70 -16.35 -5.76
CA ILE A 370 -0.55 -15.72 -6.21
C ILE A 370 -0.53 -15.50 -7.73
N PHE A 371 0.57 -15.00 -8.28
CA PHE A 371 0.75 -14.81 -9.71
C PHE A 371 0.61 -16.12 -10.49
N THR A 372 1.23 -17.20 -10.00
CA THR A 372 1.11 -18.55 -10.61
C THR A 372 -0.33 -19.02 -10.56
N MET A 373 -1.01 -18.84 -9.43
CA MET A 373 -2.43 -19.18 -9.28
C MET A 373 -3.29 -18.39 -10.28
N MET A 374 -3.12 -17.07 -10.38
CA MET A 374 -3.88 -16.20 -11.27
C MET A 374 -3.68 -16.54 -12.75
N THR A 375 -2.45 -16.77 -13.16
CA THR A 375 -2.11 -17.09 -14.56
C THR A 375 -2.57 -18.50 -14.95
N THR A 376 -2.41 -19.49 -14.07
CA THR A 376 -2.88 -20.87 -14.27
C THR A 376 -4.40 -20.91 -14.33
N TRP A 377 -5.08 -20.20 -13.43
CA TRP A 377 -6.55 -20.12 -13.44
C TRP A 377 -7.07 -19.48 -14.74
N LYS A 378 -6.49 -18.38 -15.16
CA LYS A 378 -6.86 -17.71 -16.43
C LYS A 378 -6.73 -18.64 -17.61
N LYS A 379 -5.58 -19.31 -17.75
CA LYS A 379 -5.32 -20.27 -18.80
C LYS A 379 -6.28 -21.47 -18.75
N GLY A 380 -6.56 -22.00 -17.56
CA GLY A 380 -7.53 -23.09 -17.37
C GLY A 380 -8.92 -22.71 -17.83
N ARG A 381 -9.41 -21.50 -17.49
CA ARG A 381 -10.70 -21.00 -17.97
C ARG A 381 -10.77 -20.87 -19.48
N GLU A 382 -9.72 -20.35 -20.11
CA GLU A 382 -9.65 -20.21 -21.58
C GLU A 382 -9.72 -21.58 -22.27
N LEU A 383 -9.03 -22.59 -21.74
CA LEU A 383 -9.08 -23.95 -22.27
C LEU A 383 -10.47 -24.59 -22.11
N VAL A 384 -11.14 -24.38 -20.98
CA VAL A 384 -12.50 -24.87 -20.73
C VAL A 384 -13.50 -24.17 -21.68
N ALA A 385 -13.41 -22.85 -21.83
CA ALA A 385 -14.25 -22.08 -22.73
C ALA A 385 -14.10 -22.58 -24.19
N ALA A 386 -12.88 -22.74 -24.67
CA ALA A 386 -12.63 -23.25 -26.02
C ALA A 386 -13.19 -24.68 -26.26
N ARG A 387 -13.16 -25.54 -25.23
CA ARG A 387 -13.76 -26.88 -25.32
C ARG A 387 -15.28 -26.85 -25.34
N LEU A 388 -15.90 -25.95 -24.58
CA LEU A 388 -17.35 -25.79 -24.53
C LEU A 388 -17.88 -25.20 -25.85
N GLU A 389 -17.15 -24.27 -26.49
CA GLU A 389 -17.50 -23.69 -27.78
C GLU A 389 -17.55 -24.75 -28.90
N VAL A 390 -16.62 -25.72 -28.89
CA VAL A 390 -16.60 -26.84 -29.86
C VAL A 390 -17.81 -27.77 -29.71
N GLY A 391 -18.43 -27.84 -28.54
CA GLY A 391 -19.61 -28.67 -28.27
C GLY A 391 -20.94 -27.92 -28.32
N SER A 392 -20.94 -26.61 -28.55
CA SER A 392 -22.17 -25.80 -28.63
C SER A 392 -22.70 -25.77 -30.02
N LEU A 393 -23.99 -26.13 -30.19
CA LEU A 393 -24.72 -25.92 -31.46
C LEU A 393 -24.96 -24.41 -31.63
N PRO A 394 -24.75 -23.86 -32.86
CA PRO A 394 -25.12 -22.49 -33.18
C PRO A 394 -26.61 -22.24 -32.89
N ILE A 395 -26.93 -21.10 -32.29
CA ILE A 395 -28.32 -20.70 -31.98
C ILE A 395 -29.19 -20.68 -33.25
N GLU A 396 -28.58 -20.41 -34.40
CA GLU A 396 -29.26 -20.41 -35.71
C GLU A 396 -29.83 -21.79 -36.05
N LEU A 397 -29.21 -22.90 -35.63
CA LEU A 397 -29.73 -24.23 -35.82
C LEU A 397 -30.94 -24.52 -34.92
N LEU A 398 -30.95 -23.96 -33.71
CA LEU A 398 -32.09 -24.08 -32.80
C LEU A 398 -33.30 -23.26 -33.30
N VAL A 399 -33.05 -22.08 -33.87
CA VAL A 399 -34.10 -21.22 -34.44
C VAL A 399 -34.66 -21.75 -35.77
N ALA A 400 -33.87 -22.52 -36.52
CA ALA A 400 -34.32 -23.16 -37.77
C ALA A 400 -35.19 -24.41 -37.51
N ASP A 401 -35.15 -25.00 -36.29
CA ASP A 401 -35.97 -26.16 -35.92
C ASP A 401 -37.28 -25.79 -35.18
N ILE A 402 -37.55 -24.51 -34.97
CA ILE A 402 -38.81 -23.96 -34.46
C ILE A 402 -39.61 -23.31 -35.57
#